data_2b3f3eb2689a2b05bbc998db697dcf25
#
_entry.id   2b3f3eb2689a2b05bbc998db697dcf25
#
_cell.length_a   1.000
_cell.length_b   1.000
_cell.length_c   1.000
_cell.angle_alpha   90.00
_cell.angle_beta   90.00
_cell.angle_gamma   90.00
#
_symmetry.space_group_name_H-M   'P 1'
#
loop_
_entity.id
_entity.type
_entity.pdbx_description
1 polymer ?
#
loop_
_entity_poly.entity_id
_entity_poly.type
_entity_poly.pdbx_seq_one_letter_code
_entity_poly.pdbx_strand_id
1 'polypeptide(L)'
;MKPKAIASNTLNKYNLSEMKNLVEELQWRGLVHDIMPGTEEQLTKEMTTTYIGFDPTSDSLHIGSLVPIILLVHLEKFGHKPIALVGGATGMIGDPSGKSDERNLLDEATLDKNVAGIKAVLSRFLDFNSTAANAPILVNNYDWMKDFSFINFARDVGKRITVNYMMAKDSVKKRLIGEGEGMSFTEFTYQLIQGYDFHHLYKTHNCLLQMGGSDQWGNITTGTELVRRMNGEGAKAF
;
A
#
# COMPACT_ATOMS: atom_id res chain seq x y z
N MET A 1 47.21 -26.20 -1.81
CA MET A 1 45.96 -26.43 -1.09
C MET A 1 44.83 -25.81 -1.91
N LYS A 2 43.96 -26.60 -2.49
CA LYS A 2 42.79 -26.12 -3.25
C LYS A 2 41.67 -25.80 -2.23
N PRO A 3 40.94 -24.69 -2.37
CA PRO A 3 39.81 -24.40 -1.49
C PRO A 3 38.68 -25.42 -1.74
N LYS A 4 38.20 -26.06 -0.67
CA LYS A 4 37.01 -26.91 -0.70
C LYS A 4 35.78 -26.07 -1.09
N ALA A 5 35.12 -26.50 -2.15
CA ALA A 5 33.81 -25.98 -2.52
C ALA A 5 32.83 -26.23 -1.36
N ILE A 6 32.30 -25.14 -0.80
CA ILE A 6 31.20 -25.18 0.18
C ILE A 6 29.96 -25.60 -0.61
N ALA A 7 29.41 -26.75 -0.21
CA ALA A 7 28.32 -27.42 -0.89
C ALA A 7 27.09 -26.53 -1.08
N SER A 8 26.65 -26.40 -2.33
CA SER A 8 25.41 -25.77 -2.80
C SER A 8 24.14 -26.60 -2.49
N ASN A 9 24.08 -27.28 -1.34
CA ASN A 9 23.03 -28.29 -1.09
C ASN A 9 22.01 -27.94 0.00
N THR A 10 21.93 -26.67 0.42
CA THR A 10 20.97 -26.28 1.47
C THR A 10 19.79 -25.44 0.95
N LEU A 11 19.83 -24.97 -0.29
CA LEU A 11 18.78 -24.13 -0.89
C LEU A 11 17.68 -24.92 -1.65
N ASN A 12 17.84 -26.24 -1.81
CA ASN A 12 16.92 -27.07 -2.60
C ASN A 12 15.94 -27.90 -1.76
N LYS A 13 15.71 -27.54 -0.49
CA LYS A 13 14.83 -28.32 0.40
C LYS A 13 13.38 -27.85 0.45
N TYR A 14 13.08 -26.73 -0.20
CA TYR A 14 11.71 -26.22 -0.30
C TYR A 14 11.29 -26.21 -1.76
N ASN A 15 10.57 -27.25 -2.13
CA ASN A 15 9.97 -27.41 -3.44
C ASN A 15 8.85 -26.35 -3.56
N LEU A 16 9.05 -25.31 -4.37
CA LEU A 16 8.01 -24.31 -4.69
C LEU A 16 6.73 -24.97 -5.24
N SER A 17 6.80 -26.25 -5.63
CA SER A 17 5.66 -27.05 -6.09
C SER A 17 4.75 -27.57 -4.95
N GLU A 18 5.14 -27.39 -3.67
CA GLU A 18 4.34 -27.83 -2.51
C GLU A 18 3.55 -26.68 -1.86
N MET A 19 3.89 -25.42 -2.15
CA MET A 19 3.13 -24.27 -1.64
C MET A 19 1.87 -24.04 -2.48
N LYS A 20 0.72 -24.19 -1.84
CA LYS A 20 -0.57 -24.22 -2.54
C LYS A 20 -1.09 -22.84 -2.91
N ASN A 21 -0.74 -21.78 -2.17
CA ASN A 21 -1.23 -20.41 -2.41
C ASN A 21 -0.29 -19.33 -1.86
N LEU A 22 -0.54 -18.08 -2.27
CA LEU A 22 0.25 -16.90 -1.85
C LEU A 22 0.23 -16.70 -0.34
N VAL A 23 -0.91 -16.89 0.32
CA VAL A 23 -1.05 -16.63 1.77
C VAL A 23 -0.19 -17.60 2.56
N GLU A 24 -0.18 -18.89 2.21
CA GLU A 24 0.69 -19.90 2.83
C GLU A 24 2.18 -19.54 2.67
N GLU A 25 2.58 -19.07 1.49
CA GLU A 25 3.96 -18.62 1.23
C GLU A 25 4.35 -17.44 2.12
N LEU A 26 3.48 -16.43 2.21
CA LEU A 26 3.73 -15.25 3.02
C LEU A 26 3.72 -15.57 4.53
N GLN A 27 2.83 -16.46 4.99
CA GLN A 27 2.80 -16.94 6.37
C GLN A 27 4.10 -17.71 6.72
N TRP A 28 4.53 -18.60 5.84
CA TRP A 28 5.78 -19.34 6.04
C TRP A 28 7.00 -18.41 6.16
N ARG A 29 6.98 -17.28 5.43
CA ARG A 29 8.04 -16.25 5.50
C ARG A 29 7.92 -15.33 6.72
N GLY A 30 6.85 -15.43 7.50
CA GLY A 30 6.56 -14.50 8.60
C GLY A 30 6.19 -13.09 8.12
N LEU A 31 5.63 -12.97 6.91
CA LEU A 31 5.25 -11.70 6.29
C LEU A 31 3.76 -11.36 6.48
N VAL A 32 2.99 -12.20 7.16
CA VAL A 32 1.58 -11.94 7.49
C VAL A 32 1.48 -11.58 8.97
N HIS A 33 0.99 -10.36 9.26
CA HIS A 33 0.67 -9.90 10.61
C HIS A 33 -0.85 -9.99 10.85
N ASP A 34 -1.62 -9.34 10.02
CA ASP A 34 -3.08 -9.36 10.01
C ASP A 34 -3.60 -9.60 8.60
N ILE A 35 -4.76 -10.23 8.48
CA ILE A 35 -5.42 -10.51 7.21
C ILE A 35 -6.94 -10.33 7.37
N MET A 36 -7.57 -9.63 6.44
CA MET A 36 -9.02 -9.47 6.47
C MET A 36 -9.74 -10.77 6.09
N PRO A 37 -10.87 -11.08 6.74
CA PRO A 37 -11.68 -12.24 6.39
C PRO A 37 -12.05 -12.27 4.91
N GLY A 38 -11.87 -13.42 4.25
CA GLY A 38 -12.17 -13.61 2.83
C GLY A 38 -11.03 -13.30 1.88
N THR A 39 -9.90 -12.73 2.35
CA THR A 39 -8.73 -12.43 1.51
C THR A 39 -8.13 -13.69 0.89
N GLU A 40 -7.91 -14.74 1.68
CA GLU A 40 -7.34 -16.00 1.19
C GLU A 40 -8.26 -16.69 0.18
N GLU A 41 -9.56 -16.68 0.44
CA GLU A 41 -10.55 -17.22 -0.50
C GLU A 41 -10.53 -16.46 -1.83
N GLN A 42 -10.43 -15.12 -1.79
CA GLN A 42 -10.34 -14.28 -2.98
C GLN A 42 -9.07 -14.58 -3.78
N LEU A 43 -7.91 -14.65 -3.11
CA LEU A 43 -6.61 -14.93 -3.75
C LEU A 43 -6.52 -16.35 -4.32
N THR A 44 -7.22 -17.31 -3.73
CA THR A 44 -7.25 -18.69 -4.24
C THR A 44 -8.23 -18.83 -5.42
N LYS A 45 -9.29 -18.03 -5.44
CA LYS A 45 -10.37 -18.14 -6.42
C LYS A 45 -10.00 -17.62 -7.80
N GLU A 46 -9.32 -16.48 -7.86
CA GLU A 46 -9.06 -15.79 -9.14
C GLU A 46 -7.86 -14.84 -9.05
N MET A 47 -7.35 -14.46 -10.23
CA MET A 47 -6.36 -13.38 -10.31
C MET A 47 -6.94 -12.12 -9.68
N THR A 48 -6.26 -11.62 -8.64
CA THR A 48 -6.68 -10.46 -7.88
C THR A 48 -5.72 -9.30 -8.11
N THR A 49 -6.26 -8.13 -8.45
CA THR A 49 -5.46 -6.90 -8.49
C THR A 49 -5.27 -6.38 -7.07
N THR A 50 -4.02 -6.10 -6.72
CA THR A 50 -3.60 -5.72 -5.36
C THR A 50 -2.65 -4.53 -5.44
N TYR A 51 -2.75 -3.57 -4.50
CA TYR A 51 -1.81 -2.45 -4.49
C TYR A 51 -1.05 -2.30 -3.17
N ILE A 52 0.13 -1.71 -3.28
CA ILE A 52 0.93 -1.20 -2.17
C ILE A 52 1.37 0.23 -2.51
N GLY A 53 1.27 1.13 -1.53
CA GLY A 53 1.69 2.54 -1.64
C GLY A 53 3.13 2.76 -1.18
N PHE A 54 3.81 3.69 -1.85
CA PHE A 54 5.17 4.15 -1.57
C PHE A 54 5.21 5.67 -1.58
N ASP A 55 5.28 6.30 -0.41
CA ASP A 55 5.38 7.75 -0.30
C ASP A 55 6.80 8.23 -0.64
N PRO A 56 6.94 9.24 -1.51
CA PRO A 56 8.20 9.76 -2.00
C PRO A 56 8.88 10.72 -1.02
N THR A 57 9.21 10.21 0.18
CA THR A 57 9.88 10.99 1.24
C THR A 57 11.37 11.23 0.97
N SER A 58 11.95 10.52 0.01
CA SER A 58 13.34 10.63 -0.47
C SER A 58 13.40 10.19 -1.94
N ASP A 59 14.48 10.51 -2.63
CA ASP A 59 14.74 10.09 -4.02
C ASP A 59 15.14 8.60 -4.17
N SER A 60 15.12 7.85 -3.08
CA SER A 60 15.37 6.41 -3.07
C SER A 60 14.59 5.74 -1.95
N LEU A 61 14.47 4.41 -2.03
CA LEU A 61 13.87 3.58 -1.00
C LEU A 61 14.95 2.97 -0.10
N HIS A 62 14.67 2.87 1.20
CA HIS A 62 15.57 2.25 2.18
C HIS A 62 15.35 0.74 2.29
N ILE A 63 16.20 0.05 3.04
CA ILE A 63 16.18 -1.41 3.18
C ILE A 63 14.81 -1.95 3.66
N GLY A 64 14.12 -1.22 4.54
CA GLY A 64 12.77 -1.60 5.00
C GLY A 64 11.73 -1.62 3.89
N SER A 65 11.91 -0.84 2.84
CA SER A 65 11.01 -0.82 1.68
C SER A 65 11.15 -2.07 0.79
N LEU A 66 12.17 -2.91 0.99
CA LEU A 66 12.28 -4.19 0.29
C LEU A 66 11.13 -5.14 0.65
N VAL A 67 10.61 -5.10 1.88
CA VAL A 67 9.50 -5.97 2.28
C VAL A 67 8.27 -5.73 1.41
N PRO A 68 7.71 -4.51 1.31
CA PRO A 68 6.57 -4.25 0.42
C PRO A 68 6.88 -4.48 -1.07
N ILE A 69 8.12 -4.24 -1.53
CA ILE A 69 8.51 -4.58 -2.90
C ILE A 69 8.46 -6.09 -3.13
N ILE A 70 9.01 -6.89 -2.20
CA ILE A 70 9.01 -8.35 -2.29
C ILE A 70 7.58 -8.89 -2.25
N LEU A 71 6.66 -8.28 -1.49
CA LEU A 71 5.25 -8.65 -1.52
C LEU A 71 4.64 -8.47 -2.92
N LEU A 72 4.92 -7.35 -3.62
CA LEU A 72 4.47 -7.15 -5.01
C LEU A 72 5.07 -8.19 -5.97
N VAL A 73 6.36 -8.54 -5.80
CA VAL A 73 7.01 -9.60 -6.59
C VAL A 73 6.37 -10.97 -6.34
N HIS A 74 6.01 -11.29 -5.08
CA HIS A 74 5.30 -12.53 -4.78
C HIS A 74 3.89 -12.55 -5.39
N LEU A 75 3.14 -11.44 -5.31
CA LEU A 75 1.84 -11.31 -5.97
C LEU A 75 1.92 -11.67 -7.45
N GLU A 76 2.88 -11.07 -8.18
CA GLU A 76 3.09 -11.35 -9.60
C GLU A 76 3.42 -12.83 -9.86
N LYS A 77 4.36 -13.40 -9.07
CA LYS A 77 4.78 -14.81 -9.19
C LYS A 77 3.64 -15.81 -8.93
N PHE A 78 2.70 -15.46 -8.07
CA PHE A 78 1.52 -16.29 -7.78
C PHE A 78 0.33 -16.00 -8.71
N GLY A 79 0.56 -15.24 -9.81
CA GLY A 79 -0.44 -15.00 -10.83
C GLY A 79 -1.41 -13.86 -10.53
N HIS A 80 -1.18 -13.07 -9.48
CA HIS A 80 -1.97 -11.88 -9.18
C HIS A 80 -1.38 -10.64 -9.85
N LYS A 81 -2.17 -9.56 -9.95
CA LYS A 81 -1.78 -8.33 -10.62
C LYS A 81 -1.37 -7.25 -9.63
N PRO A 82 -0.06 -6.98 -9.46
CA PRO A 82 0.39 -5.95 -8.52
C PRO A 82 0.28 -4.55 -9.10
N ILE A 83 -0.12 -3.59 -8.27
CA ILE A 83 -0.03 -2.16 -8.52
C ILE A 83 0.94 -1.56 -7.51
N ALA A 84 2.00 -0.92 -8.00
CA ALA A 84 2.85 -0.06 -7.21
C ALA A 84 2.32 1.38 -7.32
N LEU A 85 1.79 1.92 -6.23
CA LEU A 85 1.29 3.28 -6.15
C LEU A 85 2.38 4.19 -5.58
N VAL A 86 2.83 5.18 -6.34
CA VAL A 86 3.69 6.24 -5.83
C VAL A 86 2.81 7.36 -5.30
N GLY A 87 3.03 7.74 -4.05
CA GLY A 87 2.22 8.71 -3.32
C GLY A 87 2.59 10.16 -3.62
N GLY A 88 2.48 10.62 -4.89
CA GLY A 88 2.76 12.01 -5.23
C GLY A 88 1.89 13.01 -4.46
N ALA A 89 0.59 12.73 -4.31
CA ALA A 89 -0.31 13.56 -3.51
C ALA A 89 -0.15 13.32 -2.00
N THR A 90 -0.08 12.06 -1.57
CA THR A 90 0.09 11.70 -0.15
C THR A 90 1.45 12.14 0.40
N GLY A 91 2.49 12.18 -0.44
CA GLY A 91 3.80 12.73 -0.09
C GLY A 91 3.81 14.23 0.21
N MET A 92 2.85 14.99 -0.35
CA MET A 92 2.66 16.41 0.00
C MET A 92 2.05 16.60 1.40
N ILE A 93 1.43 15.58 1.97
CA ILE A 93 0.71 15.63 3.24
C ILE A 93 1.53 14.97 4.36
N GLY A 94 2.08 13.78 4.07
CA GLY A 94 2.84 12.99 5.02
C GLY A 94 1.98 12.05 5.85
N ASP A 95 2.34 10.75 5.81
CA ASP A 95 1.68 9.71 6.60
C ASP A 95 2.02 9.85 8.08
N PRO A 96 1.02 10.02 8.98
CA PRO A 96 1.23 10.09 10.42
C PRO A 96 1.47 8.70 11.07
N SER A 97 1.25 7.61 10.34
CA SER A 97 1.34 6.24 10.86
C SER A 97 2.76 5.93 11.38
N GLY A 98 2.86 5.46 12.62
CA GLY A 98 4.14 5.11 13.25
C GLY A 98 5.05 6.30 13.56
N LYS A 99 4.54 7.54 13.54
CA LYS A 99 5.31 8.77 13.80
C LYS A 99 4.80 9.50 15.04
N SER A 100 5.72 10.17 15.76
CA SER A 100 5.43 11.07 16.86
C SER A 100 5.28 12.51 16.44
N ASP A 101 5.97 12.91 15.36
CA ASP A 101 6.07 14.29 14.93
C ASP A 101 5.57 14.47 13.49
N GLU A 102 5.08 15.69 13.19
CA GLU A 102 4.65 16.05 11.84
C GLU A 102 5.84 16.09 10.88
N ARG A 103 5.62 15.68 9.65
CA ARG A 103 6.65 15.73 8.61
C ARG A 103 6.79 17.12 8.03
N ASN A 104 8.01 17.52 7.71
CA ASN A 104 8.26 18.69 6.89
C ASN A 104 7.68 18.48 5.50
N LEU A 105 6.91 19.44 5.02
CA LEU A 105 6.35 19.41 3.67
C LEU A 105 7.47 19.62 2.65
N LEU A 106 7.48 18.79 1.61
CA LEU A 106 8.41 18.90 0.50
C LEU A 106 7.87 19.91 -0.53
N ASP A 107 8.76 20.65 -1.17
CA ASP A 107 8.38 21.44 -2.34
C ASP A 107 8.12 20.52 -3.56
N GLU A 108 7.37 21.05 -4.54
CA GLU A 108 6.92 20.28 -5.71
C GLU A 108 8.10 19.71 -6.53
N ALA A 109 9.17 20.48 -6.71
CA ALA A 109 10.34 20.06 -7.47
C ALA A 109 11.08 18.89 -6.78
N THR A 110 11.23 18.94 -5.46
CA THR A 110 11.80 17.87 -4.66
C THR A 110 10.92 16.62 -4.71
N LEU A 111 9.60 16.80 -4.62
CA LEU A 111 8.64 15.71 -4.70
C LEU A 111 8.72 15.00 -6.06
N ASP A 112 8.73 15.74 -7.16
CA ASP A 112 8.86 15.18 -8.52
C ASP A 112 10.15 14.39 -8.70
N LYS A 113 11.27 14.92 -8.20
CA LYS A 113 12.55 14.21 -8.18
C LYS A 113 12.45 12.89 -7.40
N ASN A 114 11.84 12.92 -6.23
CA ASN A 114 11.68 11.75 -5.38
C ASN A 114 10.77 10.70 -6.05
N VAL A 115 9.65 11.13 -6.64
CA VAL A 115 8.75 10.25 -7.42
C VAL A 115 9.50 9.55 -8.54
N ALA A 116 10.33 10.27 -9.30
CA ALA A 116 11.15 9.70 -10.37
C ALA A 116 12.16 8.68 -9.83
N GLY A 117 12.82 8.98 -8.71
CA GLY A 117 13.76 8.09 -8.05
C GLY A 117 13.11 6.78 -7.58
N ILE A 118 11.94 6.86 -6.93
CA ILE A 118 11.19 5.67 -6.49
C ILE A 118 10.75 4.81 -7.67
N LYS A 119 10.23 5.43 -8.75
CA LYS A 119 9.89 4.70 -9.98
C LYS A 119 11.09 3.93 -10.54
N ALA A 120 12.28 4.55 -10.55
CA ALA A 120 13.51 3.90 -11.01
C ALA A 120 13.92 2.71 -10.13
N VAL A 121 13.73 2.80 -8.80
CA VAL A 121 14.00 1.67 -7.88
C VAL A 121 13.01 0.54 -8.12
N LEU A 122 11.71 0.82 -8.15
CA LEU A 122 10.65 -0.17 -8.36
C LEU A 122 10.82 -0.92 -9.68
N SER A 123 11.25 -0.23 -10.76
CA SER A 123 11.50 -0.82 -12.09
C SER A 123 12.66 -1.83 -12.11
N ARG A 124 13.45 -1.94 -11.05
CA ARG A 124 14.48 -2.99 -10.92
C ARG A 124 13.91 -4.34 -10.45
N PHE A 125 12.73 -4.34 -9.88
CA PHE A 125 12.08 -5.51 -9.28
C PHE A 125 10.85 -5.96 -10.06
N LEU A 126 10.17 -5.02 -10.72
CA LEU A 126 8.90 -5.22 -11.41
C LEU A 126 9.02 -4.73 -12.86
N ASP A 127 8.64 -5.57 -13.82
CA ASP A 127 8.65 -5.20 -15.24
C ASP A 127 7.32 -4.53 -15.64
N PHE A 128 7.26 -3.21 -15.51
CA PHE A 128 6.10 -2.40 -15.90
C PHE A 128 5.85 -2.34 -17.42
N ASN A 129 6.75 -2.88 -18.23
CA ASN A 129 6.58 -2.99 -19.69
C ASN A 129 6.13 -4.40 -20.12
N SER A 130 5.94 -5.32 -19.18
CA SER A 130 5.44 -6.67 -19.46
C SER A 130 4.06 -6.62 -20.13
N THR A 131 3.81 -7.56 -21.03
CA THR A 131 2.51 -7.76 -21.70
C THR A 131 1.70 -8.91 -21.09
N ALA A 132 2.17 -9.50 -20.00
CA ALA A 132 1.46 -10.56 -19.31
C ALA A 132 0.11 -10.07 -18.75
N ALA A 133 -0.87 -10.96 -18.64
CA ALA A 133 -2.20 -10.62 -18.11
C ALA A 133 -2.14 -10.02 -16.69
N ASN A 134 -1.19 -10.50 -15.89
CA ASN A 134 -0.92 -10.03 -14.53
C ASN A 134 0.29 -9.06 -14.45
N ALA A 135 0.65 -8.43 -15.56
CA ALA A 135 1.75 -7.45 -15.58
C ALA A 135 1.55 -6.38 -14.50
N PRO A 136 2.62 -6.03 -13.76
CA PRO A 136 2.56 -4.99 -12.75
C PRO A 136 2.21 -3.63 -13.35
N ILE A 137 1.52 -2.80 -12.57
CA ILE A 137 1.15 -1.43 -12.95
C ILE A 137 1.84 -0.45 -12.01
N LEU A 138 2.37 0.65 -12.56
CA LEU A 138 2.89 1.78 -11.81
C LEU A 138 1.93 2.96 -11.97
N VAL A 139 1.45 3.51 -10.85
CA VAL A 139 0.53 4.66 -10.82
C VAL A 139 1.04 5.74 -9.86
N ASN A 140 0.58 6.97 -10.05
CA ASN A 140 0.85 8.08 -9.14
C ASN A 140 -0.49 8.68 -8.69
N ASN A 141 -0.76 8.73 -7.39
CA ASN A 141 -2.02 9.26 -6.88
C ASN A 141 -2.18 10.77 -7.13
N TYR A 142 -1.12 11.49 -7.45
CA TYR A 142 -1.22 12.89 -7.90
C TYR A 142 -2.08 13.03 -9.15
N ASP A 143 -2.09 12.03 -10.04
CA ASP A 143 -2.82 12.09 -11.31
C ASP A 143 -4.34 12.25 -11.14
N TRP A 144 -4.93 11.71 -10.06
CA TRP A 144 -6.35 11.85 -9.76
C TRP A 144 -6.68 12.79 -8.60
N MET A 145 -5.68 13.13 -7.77
CA MET A 145 -5.91 14.04 -6.63
C MET A 145 -5.75 15.50 -6.98
N LYS A 146 -4.86 15.87 -7.92
CA LYS A 146 -4.52 17.26 -8.26
C LYS A 146 -5.73 18.11 -8.69
N ASP A 147 -6.68 17.51 -9.39
CA ASP A 147 -7.87 18.18 -9.90
C ASP A 147 -9.09 18.04 -8.96
N PHE A 148 -8.92 17.36 -7.83
CA PHE A 148 -10.00 17.14 -6.88
C PHE A 148 -10.12 18.31 -5.92
N SER A 149 -11.06 19.22 -6.18
CA SER A 149 -11.24 20.39 -5.31
C SER A 149 -11.58 19.99 -3.86
N PHE A 150 -11.13 20.76 -2.89
CA PHE A 150 -11.40 20.54 -1.47
C PHE A 150 -12.91 20.39 -1.18
N ILE A 151 -13.76 21.21 -1.82
CA ILE A 151 -15.21 21.16 -1.62
C ILE A 151 -15.78 19.83 -2.13
N ASN A 152 -15.34 19.38 -3.31
CA ASN A 152 -15.78 18.10 -3.86
C ASN A 152 -15.29 16.94 -3.00
N PHE A 153 -14.03 16.96 -2.53
CA PHE A 153 -13.49 15.96 -1.65
C PHE A 153 -14.28 15.87 -0.32
N ALA A 154 -14.52 16.99 0.33
CA ALA A 154 -15.29 17.06 1.57
C ALA A 154 -16.73 16.55 1.37
N ARG A 155 -17.38 16.90 0.26
CA ARG A 155 -18.75 16.47 -0.07
C ARG A 155 -18.83 15.00 -0.43
N ASP A 156 -17.92 14.48 -1.25
CA ASP A 156 -18.08 13.16 -1.87
C ASP A 156 -17.37 12.06 -1.07
N VAL A 157 -16.23 12.39 -0.46
CA VAL A 157 -15.43 11.45 0.36
C VAL A 157 -15.65 11.73 1.85
N GLY A 158 -15.46 12.96 2.30
CA GLY A 158 -15.49 13.32 3.72
C GLY A 158 -16.78 12.91 4.43
N LYS A 159 -17.94 13.06 3.78
CA LYS A 159 -19.23 12.65 4.38
C LYS A 159 -19.40 11.15 4.54
N ARG A 160 -18.54 10.32 3.94
CA ARG A 160 -18.66 8.86 3.99
C ARG A 160 -18.07 8.26 5.25
N ILE A 161 -17.10 8.92 5.86
CA ILE A 161 -16.42 8.48 7.07
C ILE A 161 -16.68 9.50 8.18
N THR A 162 -17.12 9.04 9.35
CA THR A 162 -17.38 9.94 10.48
C THR A 162 -16.06 10.32 11.18
N VAL A 163 -16.00 11.51 11.75
CA VAL A 163 -14.86 11.94 12.58
C VAL A 163 -14.62 10.95 13.74
N ASN A 164 -15.69 10.45 14.37
CA ASN A 164 -15.56 9.46 15.45
C ASN A 164 -14.86 8.17 14.98
N TYR A 165 -15.17 7.70 13.76
CA TYR A 165 -14.48 6.55 13.16
C TYR A 165 -12.98 6.85 12.96
N MET A 166 -12.64 8.02 12.44
CA MET A 166 -11.25 8.43 12.21
C MET A 166 -10.48 8.56 13.54
N MET A 167 -11.10 9.17 14.55
CA MET A 167 -10.52 9.33 15.89
C MET A 167 -10.34 8.00 16.63
N ALA A 168 -11.07 6.97 16.27
CA ALA A 168 -10.95 5.64 16.90
C ALA A 168 -9.71 4.86 16.44
N LYS A 169 -9.00 5.29 15.40
CA LYS A 169 -7.77 4.62 14.92
C LYS A 169 -6.62 4.80 15.92
N ASP A 170 -5.82 3.77 16.11
CA ASP A 170 -4.74 3.77 17.10
C ASP A 170 -3.67 4.83 16.82
N SER A 171 -3.35 5.08 15.56
CA SER A 171 -2.43 6.14 15.13
C SER A 171 -2.92 7.53 15.53
N VAL A 172 -4.23 7.77 15.41
CA VAL A 172 -4.87 9.04 15.80
C VAL A 172 -4.99 9.16 17.31
N LYS A 173 -5.47 8.11 17.99
CA LYS A 173 -5.61 8.09 19.46
C LYS A 173 -4.30 8.40 20.16
N LYS A 174 -3.21 7.76 19.76
CA LYS A 174 -1.87 7.97 20.36
C LYS A 174 -1.43 9.44 20.28
N ARG A 175 -1.73 10.12 19.18
CA ARG A 175 -1.38 11.52 18.95
C ARG A 175 -2.29 12.50 19.72
N LEU A 176 -3.58 12.17 19.86
CA LEU A 176 -4.54 13.03 20.57
C LEU A 176 -4.44 12.93 22.10
N ILE A 177 -4.01 11.79 22.64
CA ILE A 177 -3.96 11.54 24.10
C ILE A 177 -2.54 11.70 24.64
N GLY A 178 -1.51 11.64 23.78
CA GLY A 178 -0.09 11.75 24.16
C GLY A 178 0.33 13.16 24.57
N GLU A 179 1.49 13.27 25.22
CA GLU A 179 2.11 14.55 25.62
C GLU A 179 2.76 15.32 24.45
N GLY A 180 2.44 14.97 23.19
CA GLY A 180 3.01 15.58 21.99
C GLY A 180 2.20 16.79 21.47
N GLU A 181 2.67 17.40 20.40
CA GLU A 181 2.07 18.59 19.76
C GLU A 181 0.68 18.36 19.14
N GLY A 182 0.05 17.20 19.34
CA GLY A 182 -1.22 16.87 18.74
C GLY A 182 -1.09 16.41 17.28
N MET A 183 -2.16 16.56 16.50
CA MET A 183 -2.21 16.16 15.09
C MET A 183 -2.79 17.31 14.27
N SER A 184 -2.12 17.71 13.19
CA SER A 184 -2.64 18.73 12.29
C SER A 184 -3.85 18.20 11.51
N PHE A 185 -4.67 19.13 10.97
CA PHE A 185 -5.76 18.77 10.07
C PHE A 185 -5.24 18.04 8.84
N THR A 186 -4.08 18.42 8.33
CA THR A 186 -3.40 17.81 7.19
C THR A 186 -3.13 16.34 7.44
N GLU A 187 -2.45 16.02 8.56
CA GLU A 187 -2.18 14.63 8.96
C GLU A 187 -3.48 13.83 9.22
N PHE A 188 -4.47 14.48 9.85
CA PHE A 188 -5.75 13.83 10.14
C PHE A 188 -6.50 13.42 8.88
N THR A 189 -6.40 14.21 7.80
CA THR A 189 -7.06 13.90 6.52
C THR A 189 -6.33 12.84 5.69
N TYR A 190 -5.07 12.52 6.00
CA TYR A 190 -4.28 11.54 5.25
C TYR A 190 -5.01 10.21 5.07
N GLN A 191 -5.61 9.67 6.14
CA GLN A 191 -6.34 8.41 6.07
C GLN A 191 -7.52 8.42 5.08
N LEU A 192 -8.16 9.59 4.84
CA LEU A 192 -9.22 9.71 3.84
C LEU A 192 -8.65 9.76 2.43
N ILE A 193 -7.50 10.41 2.25
CA ILE A 193 -6.84 10.53 0.94
C ILE A 193 -6.35 9.15 0.49
N GLN A 194 -5.64 8.43 1.36
CA GLN A 194 -5.22 7.05 1.08
C GLN A 194 -6.42 6.10 0.91
N GLY A 195 -7.49 6.29 1.70
CA GLY A 195 -8.73 5.53 1.52
C GLY A 195 -9.38 5.79 0.17
N TYR A 196 -9.32 7.03 -0.33
CA TYR A 196 -9.81 7.37 -1.66
C TYR A 196 -8.95 6.76 -2.77
N ASP A 197 -7.64 6.65 -2.58
CA ASP A 197 -6.76 5.94 -3.52
C ASP A 197 -7.25 4.51 -3.73
N PHE A 198 -7.61 3.79 -2.65
CA PHE A 198 -8.17 2.45 -2.77
C PHE A 198 -9.50 2.45 -3.55
N HIS A 199 -10.42 3.37 -3.23
CA HIS A 199 -11.67 3.50 -3.97
C HIS A 199 -11.42 3.80 -5.46
N HIS A 200 -10.49 4.70 -5.77
CA HIS A 200 -10.13 5.03 -7.15
C HIS A 200 -9.59 3.79 -7.90
N LEU A 201 -8.65 3.07 -7.31
CA LEU A 201 -8.08 1.86 -7.88
C LEU A 201 -9.12 0.72 -8.00
N TYR A 202 -10.03 0.63 -7.03
CA TYR A 202 -11.18 -0.29 -7.09
C TYR A 202 -12.03 -0.03 -8.34
N LYS A 203 -12.33 1.24 -8.63
CA LYS A 203 -13.17 1.63 -9.78
C LYS A 203 -12.46 1.51 -11.12
N THR A 204 -11.18 1.86 -11.17
CA THR A 204 -10.45 2.01 -12.45
C THR A 204 -9.64 0.76 -12.81
N HIS A 205 -9.20 -0.01 -11.83
CA HIS A 205 -8.33 -1.18 -12.03
C HIS A 205 -8.89 -2.47 -11.46
N ASN A 206 -10.14 -2.47 -10.97
CA ASN A 206 -10.72 -3.62 -10.25
C ASN A 206 -9.80 -4.12 -9.13
N CYS A 207 -9.15 -3.18 -8.41
CA CYS A 207 -8.26 -3.50 -7.32
C CYS A 207 -9.07 -3.89 -6.08
N LEU A 208 -8.91 -5.12 -5.63
CA LEU A 208 -9.70 -5.67 -4.52
C LEU A 208 -8.94 -5.76 -3.20
N LEU A 209 -7.61 -5.67 -3.24
CA LEU A 209 -6.77 -5.86 -2.05
C LEU A 209 -5.75 -4.72 -1.90
N GLN A 210 -5.64 -4.20 -0.68
CA GLN A 210 -4.53 -3.35 -0.25
C GLN A 210 -3.62 -4.13 0.68
N MET A 211 -2.31 -3.99 0.49
CA MET A 211 -1.31 -4.54 1.41
C MET A 211 -0.39 -3.43 1.91
N GLY A 212 0.23 -3.64 3.06
CA GLY A 212 1.15 -2.68 3.67
C GLY A 212 1.79 -3.22 4.93
N GLY A 213 2.62 -2.45 5.60
CA GLY A 213 3.15 -2.77 6.92
C GLY A 213 2.04 -2.79 7.99
N SER A 214 2.31 -3.39 9.16
CA SER A 214 1.35 -3.44 10.28
C SER A 214 0.92 -2.06 10.77
N ASP A 215 1.78 -1.05 10.61
CA ASP A 215 1.47 0.36 10.87
C ASP A 215 0.37 0.92 9.94
N GLN A 216 0.19 0.32 8.76
CA GLN A 216 -0.80 0.73 7.76
C GLN A 216 -2.20 0.13 8.00
N TRP A 217 -2.38 -0.75 8.99
CA TRP A 217 -3.66 -1.43 9.23
C TRP A 217 -4.84 -0.46 9.38
N GLY A 218 -4.64 0.66 10.08
CA GLY A 218 -5.63 1.72 10.23
C GLY A 218 -6.05 2.36 8.89
N ASN A 219 -5.09 2.62 8.01
CA ASN A 219 -5.34 3.20 6.70
C ASN A 219 -6.00 2.17 5.77
N ILE A 220 -5.52 0.92 5.75
CA ILE A 220 -6.11 -0.19 4.97
C ILE A 220 -7.59 -0.38 5.33
N THR A 221 -7.91 -0.50 6.62
CA THR A 221 -9.29 -0.66 7.08
C THR A 221 -10.18 0.56 6.81
N THR A 222 -9.60 1.77 6.76
CA THR A 222 -10.32 2.97 6.31
C THR A 222 -10.61 2.90 4.81
N GLY A 223 -9.66 2.44 4.02
CA GLY A 223 -9.82 2.25 2.58
C GLY A 223 -10.93 1.24 2.25
N THR A 224 -10.91 0.06 2.88
CA THR A 224 -11.96 -0.96 2.68
C THR A 224 -13.34 -0.45 3.07
N GLU A 225 -13.44 0.27 4.19
CA GLU A 225 -14.71 0.87 4.63
C GLU A 225 -15.20 1.95 3.66
N LEU A 226 -14.27 2.76 3.11
CA LEU A 226 -14.63 3.77 2.12
C LEU A 226 -15.12 3.14 0.82
N VAL A 227 -14.45 2.09 0.32
CA VAL A 227 -14.89 1.32 -0.85
C VAL A 227 -16.31 0.81 -0.61
N ARG A 228 -16.60 0.19 0.54
CA ARG A 228 -17.92 -0.30 0.90
C ARG A 228 -18.97 0.81 0.91
N ARG A 229 -18.69 1.94 1.55
CA ARG A 229 -19.65 3.06 1.68
C ARG A 229 -19.90 3.81 0.38
N MET A 230 -18.93 3.82 -0.53
CA MET A 230 -19.07 4.52 -1.82
C MET A 230 -19.70 3.64 -2.92
N ASN A 231 -19.55 2.30 -2.82
CA ASN A 231 -20.02 1.36 -3.86
C ASN A 231 -21.18 0.45 -3.41
N GLY A 232 -21.60 0.54 -2.15
CA GLY A 232 -22.68 -0.27 -1.57
C GLY A 232 -22.19 -1.52 -0.84
N GLU A 233 -23.09 -2.17 -0.09
CA GLU A 233 -22.76 -3.30 0.80
C GLU A 233 -22.25 -4.56 0.07
N GLY A 234 -22.49 -4.67 -1.24
CA GLY A 234 -21.96 -5.77 -2.06
C GLY A 234 -20.51 -5.58 -2.52
N ALA A 235 -19.91 -4.40 -2.31
CA ALA A 235 -18.53 -4.15 -2.69
C ALA A 235 -17.57 -4.93 -1.78
N LYS A 236 -16.73 -5.76 -2.39
CA LYS A 236 -15.68 -6.53 -1.69
C LYS A 236 -14.35 -5.82 -1.85
N ALA A 237 -13.72 -5.50 -0.75
CA ALA A 237 -12.37 -4.94 -0.67
C ALA A 237 -11.70 -5.46 0.60
N PHE A 238 -10.43 -5.81 0.48
CA PHE A 238 -9.64 -6.51 1.50
C PHE A 238 -8.37 -5.75 1.85
#